data_1df575b2041714f2b5ec91794a53a6ef
#
_entry.id   1df575b2041714f2b5ec91794a53a6ef
#
_cell.length_a   1.000
_cell.length_b   1.000
_cell.length_c   1.000
_cell.angle_alpha   90.00
_cell.angle_beta   90.00
_cell.angle_gamma   90.00
#
_symmetry.space_group_name_H-M   'P 1'
#
loop_
_entity.id
_entity.type
_entity.pdbx_description
1 polymer ?
#
loop_
_entity_poly.entity_id
_entity_poly.type
_entity_poly.pdbx_seq_one_letter_code
_entity_poly.pdbx_strand_id
1 'polypeptide(L)'
;HTSSDANHPNEDYDVAELVSQIKSYTGNSRFLISLTDHNMINKSAYLKAIASNVNMIMGAELHIKLHDEVKSYHCHIFINKDITEDNIDAVNKILDKLYEDKLPKRDADTIPDIQDIINAFDGYDFMLLPHGSQRHGAFNYSIKKGETVDSAIYRSIYYNQFDGFTARSNSGLDATRNYFEKLGIGSFVNLITCSDNYNPKKYPEPHSDDAEEFMPTWMFAEPTFEGVRLSLSETSRLVYQHEKPERTSEYIHKVKLLNEHIDIDVNLTEGLNVVIGGSSSGKTLFVDSLYKAISHNFIGTKYSKYGVENLSVSNPSEMKPY
;
A
#
# COMPACT_ATOMS: atom_id res chain seq x y z
N HIS A 1 11.61 7.45 -7.29
CA HIS A 1 13.03 7.18 -7.51
C HIS A 1 13.90 8.28 -6.92
N THR A 2 15.14 7.96 -6.52
CA THR A 2 16.11 8.96 -6.07
C THR A 2 17.10 9.32 -7.17
N SER A 3 17.26 8.46 -8.18
CA SER A 3 18.15 8.65 -9.32
C SER A 3 17.54 8.06 -10.60
N SER A 4 17.87 8.69 -11.73
CA SER A 4 17.64 8.11 -13.06
C SER A 4 18.68 7.06 -13.44
N ASP A 5 19.79 6.99 -12.70
CA ASP A 5 20.86 6.00 -12.90
C ASP A 5 20.70 4.88 -11.87
N ALA A 6 20.33 3.68 -12.33
CA ALA A 6 20.14 2.54 -11.45
C ALA A 6 21.46 2.00 -10.87
N ASN A 7 22.60 2.30 -11.46
CA ASN A 7 23.87 1.84 -10.96
C ASN A 7 24.42 2.75 -9.84
N HIS A 8 23.94 3.99 -9.79
CA HIS A 8 24.42 4.98 -8.84
C HIS A 8 23.24 5.68 -8.17
N PRO A 9 22.81 5.20 -6.99
CA PRO A 9 21.76 5.87 -6.23
C PRO A 9 22.23 7.28 -5.88
N ASN A 10 21.32 8.23 -5.86
CA ASN A 10 21.64 9.58 -5.42
C ASN A 10 21.76 9.61 -3.88
N GLU A 11 22.96 9.46 -3.38
CA GLU A 11 23.26 9.50 -1.93
C GLU A 11 22.93 10.86 -1.31
N ASP A 12 22.96 11.93 -2.12
CA ASP A 12 22.65 13.30 -1.70
C ASP A 12 21.19 13.68 -1.94
N TYR A 13 20.31 12.69 -2.20
CA TYR A 13 18.89 12.95 -2.40
C TYR A 13 18.29 13.74 -1.23
N ASP A 14 17.62 14.85 -1.57
CA ASP A 14 17.06 15.76 -0.58
C ASP A 14 15.69 15.28 -0.09
N VAL A 15 15.75 14.39 0.90
CA VAL A 15 14.54 13.84 1.54
C VAL A 15 13.74 14.92 2.26
N ALA A 16 14.40 15.93 2.84
CA ALA A 16 13.73 17.00 3.57
C ALA A 16 12.88 17.85 2.61
N GLU A 17 13.42 18.15 1.42
CA GLU A 17 12.68 18.84 0.37
C GLU A 17 11.49 18.01 -0.13
N LEU A 18 11.68 16.69 -0.38
CA LEU A 18 10.59 15.80 -0.76
C LEU A 18 9.44 15.85 0.26
N VAL A 19 9.79 15.71 1.54
CA VAL A 19 8.80 15.75 2.65
C VAL A 19 8.08 17.09 2.70
N SER A 20 8.78 18.21 2.46
CA SER A 20 8.19 19.54 2.40
C SER A 20 7.18 19.66 1.26
N GLN A 21 7.54 19.19 0.08
CA GLN A 21 6.65 19.20 -1.09
C GLN A 21 5.42 18.30 -0.89
N ILE A 22 5.60 17.09 -0.34
CA ILE A 22 4.48 16.19 -0.03
C ILE A 22 3.53 16.84 0.99
N LYS A 23 4.05 17.44 2.07
CA LYS A 23 3.22 18.13 3.05
C LYS A 23 2.43 19.29 2.45
N SER A 24 3.07 20.06 1.58
CA SER A 24 2.39 21.14 0.86
C SER A 24 1.27 20.60 -0.03
N TYR A 25 1.53 19.50 -0.74
CA TYR A 25 0.58 18.87 -1.65
C TYR A 25 -0.59 18.20 -0.90
N THR A 26 -0.34 17.59 0.26
CA THR A 26 -1.34 16.83 1.02
C THR A 26 -2.06 17.64 2.09
N GLY A 27 -1.78 18.94 2.23
CA GLY A 27 -2.35 19.79 3.28
C GLY A 27 -1.99 19.31 4.68
N ASN A 28 -0.75 18.85 4.90
CA ASN A 28 -0.25 18.25 6.15
C ASN A 28 -0.97 16.96 6.60
N SER A 29 -1.64 16.27 5.70
CA SER A 29 -2.17 14.94 6.02
C SER A 29 -1.04 13.95 6.31
N ARG A 30 -1.34 12.89 7.08
CA ARG A 30 -0.41 11.79 7.26
C ARG A 30 -0.17 11.12 5.91
N PHE A 31 1.06 10.72 5.66
CA PHE A 31 1.43 10.08 4.40
C PHE A 31 2.43 8.95 4.66
N LEU A 32 2.55 8.07 3.68
CA LEU A 32 3.48 6.96 3.64
C LEU A 32 4.24 7.03 2.32
N ILE A 33 5.55 6.85 2.37
CA ILE A 33 6.42 6.93 1.19
C ILE A 33 7.17 5.63 1.00
N SER A 34 7.42 5.29 -0.26
CA SER A 34 8.49 4.38 -0.66
C SER A 34 9.32 5.02 -1.76
N LEU A 35 10.63 4.93 -1.66
CA LEU A 35 11.57 5.35 -2.68
C LEU A 35 12.00 4.10 -3.46
N THR A 36 11.40 3.91 -4.63
CA THR A 36 11.49 2.66 -5.41
C THR A 36 12.50 2.77 -6.53
N ASP A 37 13.79 2.88 -6.20
CA ASP A 37 14.86 2.90 -7.20
C ASP A 37 14.95 1.55 -7.95
N HIS A 38 15.48 1.57 -9.16
CA HIS A 38 15.56 0.39 -10.01
C HIS A 38 16.47 -0.68 -9.40
N ASN A 39 15.90 -1.84 -9.08
CA ASN A 39 16.58 -3.04 -8.61
C ASN A 39 17.51 -2.82 -7.39
N MET A 40 17.22 -1.80 -6.56
CA MET A 40 17.99 -1.48 -5.38
C MET A 40 17.21 -0.64 -4.36
N ILE A 41 17.69 -0.63 -3.12
CA ILE A 41 17.23 0.28 -2.06
C ILE A 41 18.31 1.35 -1.84
N ASN A 42 17.96 2.62 -1.96
CA ASN A 42 18.87 3.72 -1.63
C ASN A 42 19.02 3.87 -0.11
N LYS A 43 20.03 3.22 0.46
CA LYS A 43 20.28 3.18 1.91
C LYS A 43 20.36 4.59 2.52
N SER A 44 21.12 5.51 1.90
CA SER A 44 21.30 6.87 2.41
C SER A 44 19.96 7.62 2.52
N ALA A 45 19.14 7.58 1.48
CA ALA A 45 17.84 8.27 1.45
C ALA A 45 16.86 7.69 2.49
N TYR A 46 16.80 6.36 2.62
CA TYR A 46 15.95 5.70 3.62
C TYR A 46 16.34 6.04 5.05
N LEU A 47 17.63 6.01 5.38
CA LEU A 47 18.10 6.35 6.73
C LEU A 47 17.88 7.82 7.06
N LYS A 48 18.06 8.75 6.09
CA LYS A 48 17.74 10.17 6.26
C LYS A 48 16.23 10.38 6.54
N ALA A 49 15.37 9.65 5.85
CA ALA A 49 13.91 9.75 6.03
C ALA A 49 13.49 9.27 7.43
N ILE A 50 13.98 8.12 7.89
CA ILE A 50 13.70 7.61 9.23
C ILE A 50 14.21 8.54 10.31
N ALA A 51 15.43 9.09 10.17
CA ALA A 51 15.97 10.09 11.08
C ALA A 51 15.10 11.36 11.18
N SER A 52 14.31 11.65 10.13
CA SER A 52 13.34 12.74 10.06
C SER A 52 11.91 12.33 10.50
N ASN A 53 11.75 11.14 11.07
CA ASN A 53 10.48 10.58 11.54
C ASN A 53 9.39 10.52 10.44
N VAL A 54 9.78 10.10 9.25
CA VAL A 54 8.88 9.90 8.10
C VAL A 54 8.39 8.47 8.06
N ASN A 55 7.08 8.27 7.86
CA ASN A 55 6.54 6.93 7.64
C ASN A 55 6.99 6.41 6.28
N MET A 56 7.72 5.30 6.27
CA MET A 56 8.26 4.70 5.06
C MET A 56 8.01 3.20 5.00
N ILE A 57 7.89 2.69 3.77
CA ILE A 57 8.00 1.27 3.46
C ILE A 57 9.23 1.07 2.59
N MET A 58 10.03 0.06 2.93
CA MET A 58 11.17 -0.34 2.09
C MET A 58 10.65 -0.91 0.78
N GLY A 59 11.15 -0.43 -0.36
CA GLY A 59 10.71 -0.88 -1.68
C GLY A 59 11.71 -0.58 -2.78
N ALA A 60 11.59 -1.32 -3.87
CA ALA A 60 12.34 -1.15 -5.11
C ALA A 60 11.43 -1.35 -6.32
N GLU A 61 11.83 -0.82 -7.47
CA GLU A 61 11.21 -1.11 -8.75
C GLU A 61 12.01 -2.19 -9.48
N LEU A 62 11.42 -3.36 -9.62
CA LEU A 62 12.05 -4.55 -10.20
C LEU A 62 11.78 -4.66 -11.70
N HIS A 63 12.73 -5.21 -12.45
CA HIS A 63 12.52 -5.71 -13.80
C HIS A 63 12.16 -7.20 -13.72
N ILE A 64 10.96 -7.56 -14.17
CA ILE A 64 10.48 -8.95 -14.14
C ILE A 64 10.03 -9.34 -15.54
N LYS A 65 10.27 -10.58 -15.95
CA LYS A 65 9.73 -11.12 -17.21
C LYS A 65 8.53 -12.05 -16.96
N LEU A 66 7.63 -12.10 -17.92
CA LEU A 66 6.63 -13.16 -18.01
C LEU A 66 7.29 -14.48 -18.37
N HIS A 67 6.78 -15.59 -17.81
CA HIS A 67 7.36 -16.92 -17.95
C HIS A 67 7.64 -17.32 -19.42
N ASP A 68 6.78 -16.94 -20.35
CA ASP A 68 6.91 -17.31 -21.77
C ASP A 68 7.33 -16.15 -22.68
N GLU A 69 7.79 -15.03 -22.11
CA GLU A 69 8.02 -13.83 -22.90
C GLU A 69 9.35 -13.16 -22.64
N VAL A 70 9.92 -12.67 -23.74
CA VAL A 70 11.25 -12.05 -23.77
C VAL A 70 11.26 -10.64 -23.19
N LYS A 71 10.09 -9.99 -23.07
CA LYS A 71 10.01 -8.59 -22.62
C LYS A 71 9.73 -8.46 -21.13
N SER A 72 10.57 -7.68 -20.45
CA SER A 72 10.34 -7.34 -19.05
C SER A 72 9.27 -6.24 -18.88
N TYR A 73 8.65 -6.25 -17.71
CA TYR A 73 7.83 -5.17 -17.20
C TYR A 73 8.38 -4.71 -15.84
N HIS A 74 7.95 -3.54 -15.39
CA HIS A 74 8.32 -3.03 -14.07
C HIS A 74 7.33 -3.48 -13.01
N CYS A 75 7.83 -3.81 -11.83
CA CYS A 75 7.05 -4.25 -10.69
C CYS A 75 7.63 -3.68 -9.40
N HIS A 76 6.83 -2.99 -8.63
CA HIS A 76 7.26 -2.58 -7.30
C HIS A 76 7.23 -3.78 -6.34
N ILE A 77 8.30 -3.95 -5.57
CA ILE A 77 8.31 -4.78 -4.37
C ILE A 77 8.29 -3.87 -3.15
N PHE A 78 7.41 -4.15 -2.19
CA PHE A 78 7.40 -3.53 -0.87
C PHE A 78 7.63 -4.59 0.19
N ILE A 79 8.52 -4.32 1.14
CA ILE A 79 9.04 -5.31 2.10
C ILE A 79 8.68 -4.88 3.52
N ASN A 80 8.03 -5.78 4.26
CA ASN A 80 7.66 -5.59 5.66
C ASN A 80 8.87 -5.87 6.57
N LYS A 81 9.74 -4.91 6.66
CA LYS A 81 10.90 -4.93 7.57
C LYS A 81 11.15 -3.54 8.13
N ASP A 82 11.63 -3.49 9.37
CA ASP A 82 12.13 -2.26 9.95
C ASP A 82 13.26 -1.68 9.09
N ILE A 83 13.20 -0.38 8.87
CA ILE A 83 14.20 0.32 8.07
C ILE A 83 15.42 0.57 8.96
N THR A 84 16.35 -0.37 8.92
CA THR A 84 17.66 -0.33 9.58
C THR A 84 18.76 -0.54 8.54
N GLU A 85 19.97 -0.13 8.86
CA GLU A 85 21.12 -0.34 7.97
C GLU A 85 21.29 -1.81 7.61
N ASP A 86 21.25 -2.70 8.60
CA ASP A 86 21.40 -4.15 8.40
C ASP A 86 20.30 -4.76 7.52
N ASN A 87 19.04 -4.36 7.70
CA ASN A 87 17.93 -4.84 6.90
C ASN A 87 18.02 -4.36 5.46
N ILE A 88 18.40 -3.10 5.24
CA ILE A 88 18.63 -2.55 3.89
C ILE A 88 19.76 -3.29 3.19
N ASP A 89 20.87 -3.53 3.88
CA ASP A 89 22.01 -4.26 3.31
C ASP A 89 21.66 -5.71 2.99
N ALA A 90 20.84 -6.36 3.85
CA ALA A 90 20.35 -7.71 3.58
C ALA A 90 19.48 -7.77 2.33
N VAL A 91 18.57 -6.81 2.15
CA VAL A 91 17.71 -6.71 0.97
C VAL A 91 18.53 -6.40 -0.28
N ASN A 92 19.44 -5.43 -0.22
CA ASN A 92 20.31 -5.09 -1.35
C ASN A 92 21.17 -6.28 -1.78
N LYS A 93 21.65 -7.10 -0.83
CA LYS A 93 22.40 -8.32 -1.15
C LYS A 93 21.56 -9.36 -1.93
N ILE A 94 20.24 -9.42 -1.69
CA ILE A 94 19.33 -10.26 -2.48
C ILE A 94 19.18 -9.66 -3.87
N LEU A 95 18.92 -8.35 -3.96
CA LEU A 95 18.75 -7.64 -5.23
C LEU A 95 20.03 -7.67 -6.08
N ASP A 96 21.23 -7.61 -5.48
CA ASP A 96 22.50 -7.75 -6.19
C ASP A 96 22.69 -9.13 -6.82
N LYS A 97 22.18 -10.18 -6.21
CA LYS A 97 22.21 -11.53 -6.77
C LYS A 97 21.20 -11.74 -7.89
N LEU A 98 20.03 -11.07 -7.80
CA LEU A 98 18.99 -11.15 -8.83
C LEU A 98 19.34 -10.31 -10.06
N TYR A 99 20.05 -9.21 -9.85
CA TYR A 99 20.36 -8.22 -10.86
C TYR A 99 21.85 -7.87 -10.81
N GLU A 100 22.67 -8.73 -11.42
CA GLU A 100 24.11 -8.45 -11.61
C GLU A 100 24.31 -7.19 -12.47
N ASP A 101 23.48 -7.04 -13.50
CA ASP A 101 23.32 -5.80 -14.27
C ASP A 101 22.09 -5.04 -13.71
N LYS A 102 22.31 -3.96 -13.01
CA LYS A 102 21.25 -3.18 -12.33
C LYS A 102 20.18 -2.63 -13.27
N LEU A 103 20.51 -2.40 -14.54
CA LEU A 103 19.56 -2.07 -15.59
C LEU A 103 19.65 -3.12 -16.72
N PRO A 104 19.06 -4.30 -16.53
CA PRO A 104 19.09 -5.32 -17.56
C PRO A 104 18.39 -4.82 -18.82
N LYS A 105 18.90 -5.24 -19.98
CA LYS A 105 18.20 -4.99 -21.24
C LYS A 105 16.83 -5.65 -21.17
N ARG A 106 15.80 -4.97 -21.67
CA ARG A 106 14.40 -5.42 -21.56
C ARG A 106 14.12 -6.85 -22.07
N ASP A 107 14.94 -7.33 -22.98
CA ASP A 107 14.86 -8.63 -23.61
C ASP A 107 16.00 -9.58 -23.23
N ALA A 108 16.70 -9.29 -22.11
CA ALA A 108 17.77 -10.13 -21.64
C ALA A 108 17.24 -11.42 -21.00
N ASP A 109 17.88 -12.54 -21.32
CA ASP A 109 17.54 -13.84 -20.73
C ASP A 109 17.79 -13.91 -19.22
N THR A 110 18.65 -13.03 -18.70
CA THR A 110 19.02 -12.94 -17.28
C THR A 110 18.00 -12.23 -16.42
N ILE A 111 16.90 -11.68 -16.99
CA ILE A 111 15.84 -11.04 -16.21
C ILE A 111 15.08 -12.11 -15.42
N PRO A 112 14.95 -11.98 -14.09
CA PRO A 112 14.21 -12.93 -13.28
C PRO A 112 12.72 -12.94 -13.62
N ASP A 113 12.08 -14.10 -13.48
CA ASP A 113 10.62 -14.20 -13.48
C ASP A 113 10.04 -14.03 -12.06
N ILE A 114 8.72 -14.09 -11.94
CA ILE A 114 8.05 -13.92 -10.64
C ILE A 114 8.46 -15.02 -9.64
N GLN A 115 8.71 -16.24 -10.11
CA GLN A 115 9.10 -17.35 -9.23
C GLN A 115 10.51 -17.14 -8.68
N ASP A 116 11.42 -16.61 -9.48
CA ASP A 116 12.77 -16.24 -9.04
C ASP A 116 12.71 -15.20 -7.92
N ILE A 117 11.82 -14.19 -8.07
CA ILE A 117 11.59 -13.16 -7.03
C ILE A 117 11.04 -13.80 -5.76
N ILE A 118 9.98 -14.62 -5.85
CA ILE A 118 9.38 -15.29 -4.69
C ILE A 118 10.42 -16.15 -3.97
N ASN A 119 11.22 -16.91 -4.70
CA ASN A 119 12.26 -17.76 -4.13
C ASN A 119 13.38 -16.96 -3.47
N ALA A 120 13.79 -15.83 -4.07
CA ALA A 120 14.85 -14.99 -3.53
C ALA A 120 14.45 -14.28 -2.23
N PHE A 121 13.18 -13.94 -2.09
CA PHE A 121 12.61 -13.32 -0.90
C PHE A 121 11.88 -14.32 0.02
N ASP A 122 12.17 -15.62 -0.11
CA ASP A 122 11.63 -16.63 0.82
C ASP A 122 11.98 -16.27 2.28
N GLY A 123 10.98 -16.33 3.15
CA GLY A 123 11.09 -15.88 4.54
C GLY A 123 10.94 -14.37 4.78
N TYR A 124 10.73 -13.57 3.75
CA TYR A 124 10.30 -12.18 3.86
C TYR A 124 8.80 -12.06 3.68
N ASP A 125 8.20 -11.11 4.39
CA ASP A 125 6.84 -10.67 4.14
C ASP A 125 6.89 -9.47 3.17
N PHE A 126 6.30 -9.59 1.98
CA PHE A 126 6.37 -8.59 0.93
C PHE A 126 5.09 -8.52 0.10
N MET A 127 4.94 -7.45 -0.66
CA MET A 127 3.90 -7.24 -1.67
C MET A 127 4.54 -6.97 -3.03
N LEU A 128 3.91 -7.46 -4.10
CA LEU A 128 4.29 -7.19 -5.49
C LEU A 128 3.19 -6.43 -6.21
N LEU A 129 3.53 -5.28 -6.78
CA LEU A 129 2.62 -4.42 -7.52
C LEU A 129 3.24 -4.07 -8.88
N PRO A 130 2.96 -4.84 -9.94
CA PRO A 130 3.43 -4.53 -11.28
C PRO A 130 2.75 -3.28 -11.84
N HIS A 131 3.43 -2.64 -12.79
CA HIS A 131 2.83 -1.57 -13.58
C HIS A 131 1.64 -2.10 -14.37
N GLY A 132 0.50 -1.44 -14.27
CA GLY A 132 -0.68 -1.71 -15.07
C GLY A 132 -0.58 -1.13 -16.48
N SER A 133 -1.61 -0.46 -16.94
CA SER A 133 -1.67 0.18 -18.25
C SER A 133 -0.87 1.48 -18.31
N GLN A 134 0.42 1.39 -18.10
CA GLN A 134 1.38 2.48 -18.23
C GLN A 134 2.65 2.00 -18.93
N ARG A 135 3.61 2.90 -19.16
CA ARG A 135 4.90 2.54 -19.77
C ARG A 135 5.58 1.42 -18.96
N HIS A 136 6.15 0.43 -19.65
CA HIS A 136 6.71 -0.79 -19.04
C HIS A 136 5.71 -1.61 -18.20
N GLY A 137 4.41 -1.51 -18.53
CA GLY A 137 3.37 -2.26 -17.84
C GLY A 137 3.34 -3.75 -18.16
N ALA A 138 2.79 -4.52 -17.24
CA ALA A 138 2.59 -5.97 -17.37
C ALA A 138 1.58 -6.35 -18.47
N PHE A 139 0.78 -5.39 -18.95
CA PHE A 139 -0.30 -5.61 -19.92
C PHE A 139 0.08 -5.27 -21.35
N ASN A 140 1.34 -5.46 -21.75
CA ASN A 140 1.77 -5.20 -23.14
C ASN A 140 1.04 -6.06 -24.20
N TYR A 141 -0.02 -6.78 -23.78
CA TYR A 141 -0.82 -7.64 -24.63
C TYR A 141 -2.23 -7.12 -24.73
N SER A 142 -2.54 -6.56 -25.87
CA SER A 142 -3.94 -6.46 -26.25
C SER A 142 -4.51 -7.88 -26.31
N ILE A 143 -5.59 -8.13 -25.59
CA ILE A 143 -6.43 -9.31 -25.80
C ILE A 143 -6.84 -9.25 -27.26
N LYS A 144 -6.26 -10.11 -28.09
CA LYS A 144 -6.58 -10.14 -29.51
C LYS A 144 -8.02 -10.65 -29.66
N LYS A 145 -8.78 -10.01 -30.55
CA LYS A 145 -10.12 -10.50 -30.91
C LYS A 145 -9.98 -11.94 -31.41
N GLY A 146 -10.52 -12.91 -30.66
CA GLY A 146 -10.41 -14.34 -30.97
C GLY A 146 -9.38 -15.12 -30.12
N GLU A 147 -8.81 -14.53 -29.09
CA GLU A 147 -8.04 -15.29 -28.10
C GLU A 147 -8.91 -16.36 -27.45
N THR A 148 -8.31 -17.54 -27.24
CA THR A 148 -9.01 -18.67 -26.63
C THR A 148 -9.30 -18.39 -25.15
N VAL A 149 -10.33 -19.02 -24.60
CA VAL A 149 -10.68 -18.97 -23.18
C VAL A 149 -9.47 -19.36 -22.32
N ASP A 150 -8.65 -20.30 -22.78
CA ASP A 150 -7.47 -20.79 -22.06
C ASP A 150 -6.42 -19.70 -21.82
N SER A 151 -6.18 -18.83 -22.80
CA SER A 151 -5.22 -17.73 -22.60
C SER A 151 -5.72 -16.66 -21.63
N ALA A 152 -7.03 -16.42 -21.57
CA ALA A 152 -7.64 -15.52 -20.61
C ALA A 152 -7.57 -16.09 -19.17
N ILE A 153 -7.80 -17.38 -19.00
CA ILE A 153 -7.68 -18.10 -17.73
C ILE A 153 -6.23 -18.06 -17.24
N TYR A 154 -5.26 -18.39 -18.12
CA TYR A 154 -3.85 -18.35 -17.77
C TYR A 154 -3.41 -16.96 -17.28
N ARG A 155 -3.81 -15.89 -17.97
CA ARG A 155 -3.54 -14.53 -17.57
C ARG A 155 -4.18 -14.18 -16.23
N SER A 156 -5.43 -14.59 -16.01
CA SER A 156 -6.11 -14.40 -14.73
C SER A 156 -5.37 -15.05 -13.57
N ILE A 157 -4.90 -16.29 -13.75
CA ILE A 157 -4.09 -17.01 -12.76
C ILE A 157 -2.77 -16.28 -12.51
N TYR A 158 -2.10 -15.81 -13.56
CA TYR A 158 -0.85 -15.08 -13.44
C TYR A 158 -1.02 -13.77 -12.66
N TYR A 159 -2.04 -12.97 -13.01
CA TYR A 159 -2.27 -11.67 -12.34
C TYR A 159 -2.77 -11.80 -10.90
N ASN A 160 -3.38 -12.93 -10.54
CA ASN A 160 -3.77 -13.20 -9.15
C ASN A 160 -2.60 -13.49 -8.20
N GLN A 161 -1.38 -13.58 -8.70
CA GLN A 161 -0.17 -13.71 -7.87
C GLN A 161 0.30 -12.36 -7.30
N PHE A 162 -0.27 -11.26 -7.75
CA PHE A 162 0.08 -9.92 -7.29
C PHE A 162 -0.91 -9.40 -6.26
N ASP A 163 -0.42 -8.57 -5.34
CA ASP A 163 -1.23 -7.95 -4.29
C ASP A 163 -2.07 -6.79 -4.82
N GLY A 164 -1.68 -6.20 -5.93
CA GLY A 164 -2.34 -5.09 -6.61
C GLY A 164 -1.53 -4.66 -7.83
N PHE A 165 -1.83 -3.48 -8.36
CA PHE A 165 -1.14 -2.92 -9.51
C PHE A 165 -0.84 -1.44 -9.29
N THR A 166 0.11 -0.90 -10.04
CA THR A 166 0.37 0.53 -10.02
C THR A 166 -0.11 1.19 -11.31
N ALA A 167 -0.52 2.43 -11.15
CA ALA A 167 -0.82 3.35 -12.25
C ALA A 167 -0.22 4.72 -11.90
N ARG A 168 -0.39 5.71 -12.76
CA ARG A 168 0.16 7.04 -12.54
C ARG A 168 -0.91 8.12 -12.65
N SER A 169 -1.76 8.01 -13.65
CA SER A 169 -2.74 8.99 -14.05
C SER A 169 -4.14 8.39 -14.08
N ASN A 170 -5.15 9.23 -14.23
CA ASN A 170 -6.53 8.79 -14.42
C ASN A 170 -6.67 7.85 -15.62
N SER A 171 -6.06 8.17 -16.74
CA SER A 171 -6.16 7.31 -17.94
C SER A 171 -5.52 5.94 -17.70
N GLY A 172 -4.39 5.89 -16.97
CA GLY A 172 -3.74 4.65 -16.56
C GLY A 172 -4.60 3.81 -15.61
N LEU A 173 -5.29 4.45 -14.65
CA LEU A 173 -6.25 3.81 -13.75
C LEU A 173 -7.41 3.18 -14.54
N ASP A 174 -8.04 3.96 -15.42
CA ASP A 174 -9.18 3.52 -16.22
C ASP A 174 -8.80 2.43 -17.23
N ALA A 175 -7.66 2.58 -17.89
CA ALA A 175 -7.16 1.57 -18.82
C ALA A 175 -6.85 0.25 -18.12
N THR A 176 -6.29 0.31 -16.90
CA THR A 176 -6.02 -0.90 -16.09
C THR A 176 -7.32 -1.57 -15.67
N ARG A 177 -8.28 -0.83 -15.15
CA ARG A 177 -9.61 -1.37 -14.80
C ARG A 177 -10.30 -2.01 -15.99
N ASN A 178 -10.37 -1.31 -17.11
CA ASN A 178 -10.98 -1.83 -18.34
C ASN A 178 -10.31 -3.11 -18.85
N TYR A 179 -8.99 -3.25 -18.67
CA TYR A 179 -8.29 -4.47 -19.02
C TYR A 179 -8.75 -5.66 -18.16
N PHE A 180 -8.85 -5.47 -16.86
CA PHE A 180 -9.30 -6.53 -15.94
C PHE A 180 -10.79 -6.83 -16.07
N GLU A 181 -11.62 -5.85 -16.38
CA GLU A 181 -13.04 -6.09 -16.70
C GLU A 181 -13.19 -7.02 -17.91
N LYS A 182 -12.36 -6.82 -18.94
CA LYS A 182 -12.33 -7.72 -20.11
C LYS A 182 -11.89 -9.14 -19.77
N LEU A 183 -11.09 -9.33 -18.73
CA LEU A 183 -10.68 -10.63 -18.20
C LEU A 183 -11.73 -11.23 -17.24
N GLY A 184 -12.76 -10.47 -16.82
CA GLY A 184 -13.76 -10.90 -15.86
C GLY A 184 -13.31 -10.89 -14.41
N ILE A 185 -12.20 -10.18 -14.07
CA ILE A 185 -11.62 -10.09 -12.73
C ILE A 185 -11.52 -8.66 -12.20
N GLY A 186 -12.20 -7.72 -12.81
CA GLY A 186 -12.12 -6.28 -12.46
C GLY A 186 -12.44 -5.96 -11.00
N SER A 187 -13.29 -6.76 -10.34
CA SER A 187 -13.66 -6.56 -8.93
C SER A 187 -12.54 -6.86 -7.92
N PHE A 188 -11.47 -7.52 -8.35
CA PHE A 188 -10.35 -7.90 -7.48
C PHE A 188 -9.10 -7.03 -7.69
N VAL A 189 -9.19 -5.99 -8.53
CA VAL A 189 -8.03 -5.20 -8.89
C VAL A 189 -7.99 -3.91 -8.13
N ASN A 190 -7.02 -3.79 -7.23
CA ASN A 190 -6.71 -2.58 -6.51
C ASN A 190 -5.44 -1.93 -7.04
N LEU A 191 -5.45 -0.60 -7.08
CA LEU A 191 -4.42 0.20 -7.71
C LEU A 191 -3.85 1.20 -6.70
N ILE A 192 -2.54 1.35 -6.72
CA ILE A 192 -1.84 2.47 -6.08
C ILE A 192 -1.18 3.29 -7.18
N THR A 193 -1.20 4.61 -7.02
CA THR A 193 -0.52 5.49 -7.97
C THR A 193 0.90 5.83 -7.50
N CYS A 194 1.80 6.01 -8.45
CA CYS A 194 3.18 6.41 -8.23
C CYS A 194 3.52 7.62 -9.12
N SER A 195 4.30 8.56 -8.60
CA SER A 195 4.61 9.81 -9.29
C SER A 195 5.70 9.65 -10.35
N ASP A 196 6.57 8.65 -10.24
CA ASP A 196 7.77 8.50 -11.07
C ASP A 196 8.62 9.80 -11.10
N ASN A 197 8.73 10.43 -9.93
CA ASN A 197 9.47 11.68 -9.75
C ASN A 197 10.90 11.39 -9.30
N TYR A 198 11.89 12.06 -9.90
CA TYR A 198 13.30 11.97 -9.54
C TYR A 198 13.81 13.24 -8.84
N ASN A 199 13.05 14.33 -8.95
CA ASN A 199 13.47 15.62 -8.42
C ASN A 199 12.55 16.04 -7.27
N PRO A 200 13.00 15.99 -6.01
CA PRO A 200 12.17 16.32 -4.86
C PRO A 200 11.57 17.73 -4.92
N LYS A 201 12.27 18.71 -5.53
CA LYS A 201 11.78 20.09 -5.67
C LYS A 201 10.60 20.22 -6.62
N LYS A 202 10.39 19.24 -7.47
CA LYS A 202 9.34 19.23 -8.48
C LYS A 202 8.24 18.19 -8.20
N TYR A 203 8.27 17.58 -7.03
CA TYR A 203 7.21 16.62 -6.66
C TYR A 203 5.81 17.30 -6.71
N PRO A 204 4.79 16.68 -7.31
CA PRO A 204 4.73 15.32 -7.86
C PRO A 204 4.96 15.23 -9.37
N GLU A 205 5.59 16.25 -9.99
CA GLU A 205 5.85 16.26 -11.43
C GLU A 205 6.65 15.02 -11.84
N PRO A 206 6.25 14.33 -12.90
CA PRO A 206 7.02 13.21 -13.43
C PRO A 206 8.35 13.69 -14.04
N HIS A 207 9.27 12.73 -14.24
CA HIS A 207 10.55 13.05 -14.86
C HIS A 207 10.45 13.30 -16.38
N SER A 208 9.40 12.81 -17.03
CA SER A 208 9.18 12.93 -18.48
C SER A 208 8.11 13.98 -18.77
N ASP A 209 8.45 14.93 -19.67
CA ASP A 209 7.53 15.99 -20.06
C ASP A 209 6.27 15.49 -20.79
N ASP A 210 6.34 14.30 -21.41
CA ASP A 210 5.20 13.66 -22.09
C ASP A 210 4.28 12.87 -21.13
N ALA A 211 4.58 12.87 -19.85
CA ALA A 211 3.82 12.10 -18.92
C ALA A 211 2.56 12.85 -18.47
N GLU A 212 1.46 12.10 -18.35
CA GLU A 212 0.22 12.60 -17.82
C GLU A 212 0.36 13.03 -16.35
N GLU A 213 -0.54 13.92 -15.92
CA GLU A 213 -0.58 14.41 -14.55
C GLU A 213 -0.73 13.26 -13.55
N PHE A 214 0.06 13.34 -12.48
CA PHE A 214 0.00 12.37 -11.38
C PHE A 214 -1.34 12.46 -10.64
N MET A 215 -2.01 11.32 -10.47
CA MET A 215 -3.23 11.20 -9.67
C MET A 215 -2.90 10.57 -8.31
N PRO A 216 -3.01 11.29 -7.19
CA PRO A 216 -2.70 10.74 -5.88
C PRO A 216 -3.69 9.67 -5.45
N THR A 217 -3.22 8.70 -4.69
CA THR A 217 -4.04 7.72 -3.99
C THR A 217 -4.17 8.09 -2.52
N TRP A 218 -5.39 8.30 -2.07
CA TRP A 218 -5.74 8.45 -0.66
C TRP A 218 -6.17 7.11 -0.09
N MET A 219 -5.70 6.81 1.09
CA MET A 219 -5.90 5.51 1.72
C MET A 219 -6.56 5.69 3.10
N PHE A 220 -7.68 5.02 3.33
CA PHE A 220 -8.35 4.97 4.64
C PHE A 220 -7.79 3.83 5.49
N ALA A 221 -6.53 4.00 5.90
CA ALA A 221 -5.82 3.06 6.76
C ALA A 221 -4.66 3.76 7.48
N GLU A 222 -4.02 3.08 8.41
CA GLU A 222 -2.78 3.56 9.00
C GLU A 222 -1.66 3.62 7.95
N PRO A 223 -0.74 4.61 8.02
CA PRO A 223 0.35 4.76 7.06
C PRO A 223 1.47 3.75 7.36
N THR A 224 1.19 2.48 7.15
CA THR A 224 2.06 1.34 7.41
C THR A 224 1.95 0.32 6.27
N PHE A 225 2.86 -0.64 6.25
CA PHE A 225 2.82 -1.76 5.31
C PHE A 225 1.48 -2.52 5.39
N GLU A 226 1.01 -2.84 6.61
CA GLU A 226 -0.27 -3.51 6.82
C GLU A 226 -1.47 -2.66 6.39
N GLY A 227 -1.38 -1.34 6.56
CA GLY A 227 -2.40 -0.42 6.07
C GLY A 227 -2.52 -0.42 4.55
N VAL A 228 -1.41 -0.51 3.83
CA VAL A 228 -1.39 -0.67 2.36
C VAL A 228 -2.00 -2.02 1.97
N ARG A 229 -1.57 -3.11 2.59
CA ARG A 229 -2.11 -4.46 2.33
C ARG A 229 -3.62 -4.52 2.55
N LEU A 230 -4.10 -3.96 3.66
CA LEU A 230 -5.53 -3.86 3.94
C LEU A 230 -6.28 -3.06 2.86
N SER A 231 -5.71 -1.93 2.43
CA SER A 231 -6.32 -1.08 1.39
C SER A 231 -6.35 -1.75 0.03
N LEU A 232 -5.35 -2.56 -0.29
CA LEU A 232 -5.32 -3.36 -1.51
C LEU A 232 -6.30 -4.55 -1.47
N SER A 233 -6.70 -5.00 -0.29
CA SER A 233 -7.70 -6.07 -0.14
C SER A 233 -9.14 -5.56 -0.12
N GLU A 234 -9.36 -4.25 0.04
CA GLU A 234 -10.68 -3.64 0.15
C GLU A 234 -10.76 -2.33 -0.64
N THR A 235 -11.41 -2.36 -1.81
CA THR A 235 -11.47 -1.23 -2.77
C THR A 235 -12.06 0.04 -2.19
N SER A 236 -12.96 -0.06 -1.22
CA SER A 236 -13.59 1.08 -0.56
C SER A 236 -12.60 1.93 0.26
N ARG A 237 -11.40 1.44 0.50
CA ARG A 237 -10.36 2.15 1.24
C ARG A 237 -9.47 3.04 0.37
N LEU A 238 -9.57 2.94 -0.94
CA LEU A 238 -8.75 3.70 -1.88
C LEU A 238 -9.58 4.73 -2.64
N VAL A 239 -9.14 5.98 -2.63
CA VAL A 239 -9.75 7.09 -3.37
C VAL A 239 -8.69 7.79 -4.20
N TYR A 240 -9.02 8.09 -5.45
CA TYR A 240 -8.12 8.72 -6.42
C TYR A 240 -8.66 10.09 -6.80
N GLN A 241 -8.07 11.13 -6.22
CA GLN A 241 -8.42 12.53 -6.48
C GLN A 241 -7.31 13.47 -5.99
N HIS A 242 -7.23 14.67 -6.54
CA HIS A 242 -6.18 15.63 -6.17
C HIS A 242 -6.34 16.15 -4.75
N GLU A 243 -7.55 16.49 -4.36
CA GLU A 243 -7.83 17.02 -3.04
C GLU A 243 -8.04 15.90 -2.02
N LYS A 244 -7.73 16.20 -0.76
CA LYS A 244 -8.02 15.28 0.34
C LYS A 244 -9.52 14.94 0.36
N PRO A 245 -9.90 13.64 0.39
CA PRO A 245 -11.30 13.26 0.50
C PRO A 245 -11.91 13.82 1.78
N GLU A 246 -13.06 14.48 1.65
CA GLU A 246 -13.85 14.87 2.81
C GLU A 246 -14.50 13.63 3.43
N ARG A 247 -14.42 13.53 4.74
CA ARG A 247 -15.12 12.47 5.47
C ARG A 247 -16.58 12.85 5.61
N THR A 248 -17.45 11.99 5.13
CA THR A 248 -18.90 12.19 5.21
C THR A 248 -19.55 11.44 6.37
N SER A 249 -18.78 10.61 7.10
CA SER A 249 -19.28 9.80 8.20
C SER A 249 -18.44 9.96 9.46
N GLU A 250 -19.11 9.95 10.60
CA GLU A 250 -18.46 9.81 11.90
C GLU A 250 -18.00 8.35 12.09
N TYR A 251 -16.85 8.14 12.73
CA TYR A 251 -16.39 6.82 13.11
C TYR A 251 -15.76 6.83 14.51
N ILE A 252 -15.73 5.66 15.13
CA ILE A 252 -15.10 5.50 16.44
C ILE A 252 -13.61 5.26 16.23
N HIS A 253 -12.79 6.23 16.62
CA HIS A 253 -11.33 6.13 16.48
C HIS A 253 -10.70 5.22 17.54
N LYS A 254 -11.19 5.30 18.78
CA LYS A 254 -10.62 4.58 19.90
C LYS A 254 -11.69 4.15 20.89
N VAL A 255 -11.51 2.96 21.42
CA VAL A 255 -12.34 2.42 22.51
C VAL A 255 -11.47 2.11 23.71
N LYS A 256 -11.84 2.66 24.86
CA LYS A 256 -11.25 2.31 26.13
C LYS A 256 -12.34 1.88 27.11
N LEU A 257 -12.27 0.62 27.54
CA LEU A 257 -13.12 0.06 28.57
C LEU A 257 -12.23 -0.31 29.76
N LEU A 258 -12.39 0.37 30.87
CA LEU A 258 -11.56 0.16 32.05
C LEU A 258 -12.42 0.09 33.31
N ASN A 259 -12.34 -1.02 34.03
CA ASN A 259 -12.79 -1.16 35.40
C ASN A 259 -11.98 -2.28 36.10
N GLU A 260 -12.37 -2.71 37.30
CA GLU A 260 -11.68 -3.76 38.05
C GLU A 260 -11.67 -5.15 37.37
N HIS A 261 -12.52 -5.37 36.35
CA HIS A 261 -12.68 -6.64 35.64
C HIS A 261 -12.29 -6.58 34.17
N ILE A 262 -12.22 -5.38 33.60
CA ILE A 262 -12.02 -5.15 32.16
C ILE A 262 -10.95 -4.09 31.98
N ASP A 263 -9.94 -4.43 31.19
CA ASP A 263 -8.93 -3.47 30.72
C ASP A 263 -8.74 -3.68 29.21
N ILE A 264 -9.41 -2.84 28.42
CA ILE A 264 -9.37 -2.85 26.96
C ILE A 264 -9.04 -1.45 26.49
N ASP A 265 -8.00 -1.32 25.70
CA ASP A 265 -7.59 -0.09 25.00
C ASP A 265 -7.25 -0.45 23.56
N VAL A 266 -8.17 -0.14 22.63
CA VAL A 266 -8.02 -0.48 21.20
C VAL A 266 -8.31 0.71 20.31
N ASN A 267 -7.49 0.89 19.29
CA ASN A 267 -7.75 1.81 18.20
C ASN A 267 -8.57 1.09 17.14
N LEU A 268 -9.58 1.77 16.63
CA LEU A 268 -10.39 1.31 15.53
C LEU A 268 -10.02 2.10 14.27
N THR A 269 -10.14 1.44 13.13
CA THR A 269 -9.93 2.08 11.83
C THR A 269 -11.27 2.49 11.23
N GLU A 270 -11.23 3.41 10.31
CA GLU A 270 -12.39 3.71 9.47
C GLU A 270 -12.75 2.47 8.62
N GLY A 271 -14.05 2.21 8.43
CA GLY A 271 -14.54 1.04 7.72
C GLY A 271 -14.87 -0.15 8.63
N LEU A 272 -14.69 -1.36 8.13
CA LEU A 272 -15.05 -2.59 8.85
C LEU A 272 -13.98 -2.94 9.90
N ASN A 273 -14.41 -3.01 11.16
CA ASN A 273 -13.62 -3.56 12.26
C ASN A 273 -14.25 -4.87 12.71
N VAL A 274 -13.47 -5.93 12.84
CA VAL A 274 -13.95 -7.27 13.18
C VAL A 274 -13.45 -7.69 14.55
N VAL A 275 -14.38 -8.06 15.43
CA VAL A 275 -14.06 -8.60 16.77
C VAL A 275 -14.17 -10.11 16.73
N ILE A 276 -13.04 -10.81 16.84
CA ILE A 276 -12.96 -12.26 16.82
C ILE A 276 -12.56 -12.82 18.19
N GLY A 277 -12.95 -14.05 18.47
CA GLY A 277 -12.62 -14.75 19.70
C GLY A 277 -13.49 -15.99 19.92
N GLY A 278 -13.10 -16.85 20.84
CA GLY A 278 -13.82 -18.05 21.21
C GLY A 278 -15.19 -17.80 21.86
N SER A 279 -15.89 -18.86 22.20
CA SER A 279 -17.12 -18.76 22.99
C SER A 279 -16.83 -18.11 24.35
N SER A 280 -17.72 -17.25 24.81
CA SER A 280 -17.61 -16.55 26.12
C SER A 280 -16.38 -15.64 26.29
N SER A 281 -15.71 -15.26 25.22
CA SER A 281 -14.52 -14.37 25.27
C SER A 281 -14.85 -12.88 25.46
N GLY A 282 -16.12 -12.52 25.64
CA GLY A 282 -16.51 -11.12 25.87
C GLY A 282 -16.86 -10.29 24.62
N LYS A 283 -16.87 -10.87 23.40
CA LYS A 283 -17.21 -10.16 22.16
C LYS A 283 -18.51 -9.37 22.26
N THR A 284 -19.58 -10.03 22.71
CA THR A 284 -20.90 -9.39 22.86
C THR A 284 -20.88 -8.30 23.93
N LEU A 285 -20.14 -8.53 25.02
CA LEU A 285 -19.93 -7.52 26.05
C LEU A 285 -19.28 -6.26 25.48
N PHE A 286 -18.23 -6.42 24.67
CA PHE A 286 -17.56 -5.31 24.02
C PHE A 286 -18.52 -4.53 23.10
N VAL A 287 -19.24 -5.22 22.22
CA VAL A 287 -20.18 -4.58 21.28
C VAL A 287 -21.35 -3.90 22.01
N ASP A 288 -21.93 -4.56 23.03
CA ASP A 288 -23.01 -3.97 23.84
C ASP A 288 -22.52 -2.75 24.65
N SER A 289 -21.25 -2.74 25.08
CA SER A 289 -20.65 -1.57 25.75
C SER A 289 -20.49 -0.39 24.78
N LEU A 290 -20.07 -0.64 23.54
CA LEU A 290 -20.04 0.39 22.51
C LEU A 290 -21.44 0.92 22.20
N TYR A 291 -22.42 0.03 22.02
CA TYR A 291 -23.80 0.44 21.77
C TYR A 291 -24.34 1.32 22.90
N LYS A 292 -24.09 0.95 24.16
CA LYS A 292 -24.46 1.78 25.32
C LYS A 292 -23.80 3.15 25.29
N ALA A 293 -22.50 3.19 24.98
CA ALA A 293 -21.74 4.45 24.96
C ALA A 293 -22.26 5.40 23.87
N ILE A 294 -22.64 4.89 22.69
CA ILE A 294 -23.13 5.69 21.56
C ILE A 294 -24.60 6.08 21.75
N SER A 295 -25.46 5.12 22.10
CA SER A 295 -26.91 5.32 22.15
C SER A 295 -27.42 5.84 23.50
N HIS A 296 -26.56 5.84 24.53
CA HIS A 296 -26.93 6.10 25.92
C HIS A 296 -28.06 5.18 26.47
N ASN A 297 -28.37 4.09 25.76
CA ASN A 297 -29.40 3.16 26.16
C ASN A 297 -28.92 2.23 27.27
N PHE A 298 -29.84 1.88 28.16
CA PHE A 298 -29.61 0.88 29.21
C PHE A 298 -29.55 -0.52 28.58
N ILE A 299 -28.48 -1.29 28.85
CA ILE A 299 -28.31 -2.67 28.36
C ILE A 299 -28.77 -3.73 29.35
N GLY A 300 -29.45 -3.32 30.41
CA GLY A 300 -29.96 -4.22 31.46
C GLY A 300 -28.88 -4.77 32.39
N THR A 301 -29.24 -5.76 33.19
CA THR A 301 -28.37 -6.37 34.18
C THR A 301 -27.60 -7.58 33.68
N LYS A 302 -27.67 -7.85 32.38
CA LYS A 302 -27.03 -9.01 31.71
C LYS A 302 -25.54 -9.15 32.04
N TYR A 303 -24.85 -8.04 32.26
CA TYR A 303 -23.41 -8.03 32.52
C TYR A 303 -23.04 -7.45 33.90
N SER A 304 -23.97 -7.43 34.85
CA SER A 304 -23.75 -6.84 36.18
C SER A 304 -22.51 -7.37 36.89
N LYS A 305 -22.21 -8.66 36.75
CA LYS A 305 -20.98 -9.25 37.30
C LYS A 305 -19.67 -8.68 36.75
N TYR A 306 -19.71 -7.93 35.66
CA TYR A 306 -18.58 -7.26 35.07
C TYR A 306 -18.64 -5.74 35.24
N GLY A 307 -19.61 -5.21 35.97
CA GLY A 307 -19.79 -3.77 36.21
C GLY A 307 -20.20 -2.95 35.00
N VAL A 308 -20.67 -3.58 33.90
CA VAL A 308 -20.96 -2.89 32.63
C VAL A 308 -22.17 -1.98 32.73
N GLU A 309 -23.14 -2.27 33.61
CA GLU A 309 -24.26 -1.35 33.84
C GLU A 309 -23.84 0.00 34.41
N ASN A 310 -22.68 0.05 35.07
CA ASN A 310 -22.12 1.26 35.67
C ASN A 310 -21.13 2.00 34.73
N LEU A 311 -20.96 1.53 33.51
CA LEU A 311 -20.12 2.23 32.53
C LEU A 311 -20.71 3.63 32.27
N SER A 312 -19.96 4.66 32.63
CA SER A 312 -20.24 6.04 32.27
C SER A 312 -19.41 6.43 31.06
N VAL A 313 -20.02 7.11 30.13
CA VAL A 313 -19.27 7.81 29.07
C VAL A 313 -18.75 9.09 29.66
N SER A 314 -17.46 9.16 29.95
CA SER A 314 -16.86 10.27 30.66
C SER A 314 -16.79 11.56 29.82
N ASN A 315 -16.94 11.50 28.50
CA ASN A 315 -16.96 12.70 27.66
C ASN A 315 -17.53 12.46 26.24
N PRO A 316 -18.80 12.73 26.00
CA PRO A 316 -19.36 12.71 24.63
C PRO A 316 -18.70 13.74 23.69
N SER A 317 -18.02 14.75 24.23
CA SER A 317 -17.32 15.78 23.44
C SER A 317 -15.96 15.31 22.90
N GLU A 318 -15.47 14.14 23.28
CA GLU A 318 -14.29 13.52 22.64
C GLU A 318 -14.65 12.79 21.33
N MET A 319 -15.92 12.61 21.03
CA MET A 319 -16.40 12.31 19.68
C MET A 319 -16.28 13.59 18.85
N LYS A 320 -15.07 13.96 18.47
CA LYS A 320 -14.87 15.06 17.54
C LYS A 320 -15.29 14.62 16.15
N PRO A 321 -16.24 15.32 15.50
CA PRO A 321 -16.38 15.18 14.06
C PRO A 321 -15.06 15.60 13.42
N TYR A 322 -14.50 14.77 12.59
CA TYR A 322 -13.32 15.09 11.78
C TYR A 322 -13.75 15.62 10.43
#